data_0ea65d3df38ad986a6f2b3ce8c9e0666
#
_entry.id   0ea65d3df38ad986a6f2b3ce8c9e0666
#
_cell.length_a   1.000
_cell.length_b   1.000
_cell.length_c   1.000
_cell.angle_alpha   90.00
_cell.angle_beta   90.00
_cell.angle_gamma   90.00
#
_symmetry.space_group_name_H-M   'P 1'
#
loop_
_entity.id
_entity.type
_entity.pdbx_description
1 polymer ?
#
loop_
_entity_poly.entity_id
_entity_poly.type
_entity_poly.pdbx_seq_one_letter_code
_entity_poly.pdbx_strand_id
1 'polypeptide(L)'
;MAPISVKRVLISESVDPCCKSVLQENGIEVTEKQQMTKEELIAEIRNYDGLIVRSATKVTADVINAGSSLKIIGRAGTGVDNVDVDAATKRGIIVMNTPSGNTLSAAELTCALVMSLSRHIPQAVISMKDGKWDRKKFMGSELYGKVLGIVGLGRIGKEVATRMQSFGMKTIGYDPITPPEVSASWGVEQMTLDQLWPQCDYITVHTPLMASTTGLLNDASFAKCKKGVKVVNCARGGIIDEAALLRALESGQCGGAGLDVFVEEPPRERALVNHPNVISCPHLGASTKEAQARCGKDIALQIVDMATGKALVGAVNAQVLASTFSPDSQQWIRLGESMGKVLKACSASTQPCSQLHVTSLGEALKKSTGFLSSAAVVGLLTEAPHNGPNLVNALPLAKETGITVHTDHKASDEREACVMEVSVNGSRYKAVGSVQAGVPVLLELNGSVFRQPVPLTGHLLFFRANCSTEFLSSITGVLATAGVELQSFSASSSSSGGEKWYCMGISSLLGDIGALKSLVKDAAQLTV
;
A
#
# COMPACT_ATOMS: atom_id res chain seq x y z
N MET A 1 -13.08 1.22 -10.70
CA MET A 1 -13.38 0.25 -9.64
C MET A 1 -14.74 0.62 -9.07
N ALA A 2 -15.69 -0.31 -9.03
CA ALA A 2 -16.90 -0.06 -8.27
C ALA A 2 -16.49 0.25 -6.81
N PRO A 3 -17.21 1.11 -6.07
CA PRO A 3 -16.91 1.36 -4.67
C PRO A 3 -16.82 0.01 -3.94
N ILE A 4 -15.76 -0.16 -3.14
CA ILE A 4 -15.58 -1.40 -2.39
C ILE A 4 -16.65 -1.43 -1.31
N SER A 5 -17.69 -2.22 -1.52
CA SER A 5 -18.81 -2.31 -0.57
C SER A 5 -18.34 -2.91 0.74
N VAL A 6 -18.36 -2.11 1.79
CA VAL A 6 -18.09 -2.52 3.19
C VAL A 6 -19.38 -2.35 3.97
N LYS A 7 -19.95 -3.44 4.44
CA LYS A 7 -21.24 -3.44 5.16
C LYS A 7 -21.08 -3.75 6.64
N ARG A 8 -20.16 -4.66 6.99
CA ARG A 8 -19.94 -5.12 8.36
C ARG A 8 -18.48 -5.03 8.73
N VAL A 9 -18.18 -4.38 9.84
CA VAL A 9 -16.83 -4.18 10.37
C VAL A 9 -16.72 -4.76 11.78
N LEU A 10 -15.68 -5.55 12.01
CA LEU A 10 -15.28 -6.04 13.32
C LEU A 10 -14.21 -5.13 13.91
N ILE A 11 -14.39 -4.67 15.13
CA ILE A 11 -13.36 -3.98 15.93
C ILE A 11 -12.88 -4.95 17.00
N SER A 12 -11.63 -5.40 16.91
CA SER A 12 -11.08 -6.46 17.78
C SER A 12 -10.33 -5.94 19.01
N GLU A 13 -10.13 -4.64 19.11
CA GLU A 13 -9.45 -3.98 20.22
C GLU A 13 -10.23 -2.75 20.69
N SER A 14 -9.89 -2.24 21.88
CA SER A 14 -10.43 -0.96 22.34
C SER A 14 -9.93 0.18 21.45
N VAL A 15 -10.83 0.81 20.74
CA VAL A 15 -10.60 2.06 19.98
C VAL A 15 -11.51 3.15 20.55
N ASP A 16 -11.20 4.40 20.24
CA ASP A 16 -12.07 5.52 20.67
C ASP A 16 -13.50 5.33 20.15
N PRO A 17 -14.54 5.56 20.96
CA PRO A 17 -15.93 5.37 20.56
C PRO A 17 -16.35 6.13 19.30
N CYS A 18 -15.67 7.23 18.95
CA CYS A 18 -15.95 7.97 17.72
C CYS A 18 -15.75 7.11 16.47
N CYS A 19 -14.87 6.10 16.50
CA CYS A 19 -14.66 5.19 15.39
C CYS A 19 -15.96 4.46 15.02
N LYS A 20 -16.62 3.87 15.99
CA LYS A 20 -17.91 3.17 15.83
C LYS A 20 -19.00 4.14 15.35
N SER A 21 -19.10 5.30 15.99
CA SER A 21 -20.12 6.31 15.64
C SER A 21 -20.01 6.73 14.18
N VAL A 22 -18.80 7.07 13.71
CA VAL A 22 -18.57 7.48 12.32
C VAL A 22 -18.96 6.38 11.33
N LEU A 23 -18.62 5.13 11.60
CA LEU A 23 -18.98 4.00 10.71
C LEU A 23 -20.50 3.80 10.66
N GLN A 24 -21.17 3.80 11.83
CA GLN A 24 -22.62 3.59 11.93
C GLN A 24 -23.43 4.73 11.29
N GLU A 25 -23.02 5.99 11.47
CA GLU A 25 -23.61 7.16 10.81
C GLU A 25 -23.55 7.07 9.28
N ASN A 26 -22.60 6.32 8.74
CA ASN A 26 -22.46 6.07 7.30
C ASN A 26 -23.01 4.68 6.86
N GLY A 27 -23.86 4.06 7.67
CA GLY A 27 -24.59 2.84 7.32
C GLY A 27 -23.76 1.55 7.36
N ILE A 28 -22.63 1.56 8.06
CA ILE A 28 -21.77 0.38 8.26
C ILE A 28 -22.10 -0.23 9.63
N GLU A 29 -22.47 -1.50 9.64
CA GLU A 29 -22.69 -2.26 10.86
C GLU A 29 -21.37 -2.55 11.57
N VAL A 30 -21.29 -2.27 12.87
CA VAL A 30 -20.09 -2.43 13.67
C VAL A 30 -20.31 -3.39 14.83
N THR A 31 -19.46 -4.41 14.90
CA THR A 31 -19.35 -5.33 16.04
C THR A 31 -18.04 -5.07 16.78
N GLU A 32 -18.11 -4.92 18.09
CA GLU A 32 -16.94 -4.77 18.96
C GLU A 32 -16.77 -6.05 19.78
N LYS A 33 -15.64 -6.74 19.60
CA LYS A 33 -15.24 -7.90 20.38
C LYS A 33 -13.78 -7.76 20.78
N GLN A 34 -13.55 -7.47 22.05
CA GLN A 34 -12.20 -7.25 22.58
C GLN A 34 -11.61 -8.55 23.15
N GLN A 35 -10.27 -8.60 23.21
CA GLN A 35 -9.52 -9.68 23.86
C GLN A 35 -9.78 -11.09 23.28
N MET A 36 -10.06 -11.16 21.98
CA MET A 36 -10.21 -12.45 21.29
C MET A 36 -8.86 -13.17 21.18
N THR A 37 -8.88 -14.48 21.39
CA THR A 37 -7.76 -15.35 20.99
C THR A 37 -7.64 -15.39 19.49
N LYS A 38 -6.51 -15.91 18.98
CA LYS A 38 -6.31 -16.10 17.53
C LYS A 38 -7.41 -16.99 16.93
N GLU A 39 -7.77 -18.07 17.62
CA GLU A 39 -8.77 -19.05 17.21
C GLU A 39 -10.18 -18.43 17.14
N GLU A 40 -10.53 -17.63 18.15
CA GLU A 40 -11.80 -16.89 18.17
C GLU A 40 -11.87 -15.87 17.04
N LEU A 41 -10.77 -15.14 16.77
CA LEU A 41 -10.71 -14.18 15.67
C LEU A 41 -10.84 -14.89 14.30
N ILE A 42 -10.18 -16.06 14.10
CA ILE A 42 -10.31 -16.88 12.90
C ILE A 42 -11.75 -17.36 12.68
N ALA A 43 -12.44 -17.75 13.75
CA ALA A 43 -13.83 -18.18 13.66
C ALA A 43 -14.78 -17.03 13.30
N GLU A 44 -14.53 -15.85 13.87
CA GLU A 44 -15.40 -14.68 13.76
C GLU A 44 -15.26 -13.93 12.45
N ILE A 45 -14.02 -13.76 11.93
CA ILE A 45 -13.68 -12.85 10.82
C ILE A 45 -14.42 -13.17 9.51
N ARG A 46 -14.90 -14.39 9.35
CA ARG A 46 -15.64 -14.85 8.14
C ARG A 46 -16.88 -14.03 7.85
N ASN A 47 -17.45 -13.40 8.88
CA ASN A 47 -18.72 -12.69 8.81
C ASN A 47 -18.59 -11.21 8.47
N TYR A 48 -17.35 -10.70 8.26
CA TYR A 48 -17.10 -9.27 8.13
C TYR A 48 -16.37 -8.92 6.83
N ASP A 49 -16.70 -7.73 6.32
CA ASP A 49 -16.01 -7.11 5.17
C ASP A 49 -14.77 -6.33 5.60
N GLY A 50 -14.74 -5.88 6.86
CA GLY A 50 -13.64 -5.09 7.42
C GLY A 50 -13.25 -5.51 8.83
N LEU A 51 -11.95 -5.35 9.12
CA LEU A 51 -11.37 -5.56 10.44
C LEU A 51 -10.63 -4.30 10.87
N ILE A 52 -10.92 -3.79 12.07
CA ILE A 52 -10.16 -2.70 12.69
C ILE A 52 -9.42 -3.24 13.89
N VAL A 53 -8.10 -2.97 13.89
CA VAL A 53 -7.16 -3.37 14.95
C VAL A 53 -6.32 -2.18 15.43
N ARG A 54 -5.64 -2.36 16.54
CA ARG A 54 -4.54 -1.52 17.00
C ARG A 54 -3.24 -2.34 17.04
N SER A 55 -2.51 -2.30 18.14
CA SER A 55 -1.20 -2.96 18.26
C SER A 55 -1.22 -4.36 18.88
N ALA A 56 -2.26 -4.70 19.67
CA ALA A 56 -2.32 -5.95 20.42
C ALA A 56 -2.77 -7.14 19.55
N THR A 57 -3.70 -6.93 18.62
CA THR A 57 -4.18 -7.99 17.73
C THR A 57 -3.20 -8.27 16.62
N LYS A 58 -2.69 -9.50 16.54
CA LYS A 58 -1.85 -9.96 15.42
C LYS A 58 -2.74 -10.52 14.30
N VAL A 59 -2.74 -9.83 13.16
CA VAL A 59 -3.49 -10.23 11.95
C VAL A 59 -2.56 -11.05 11.06
N THR A 60 -2.45 -12.33 11.39
CA THR A 60 -1.58 -13.29 10.68
C THR A 60 -2.21 -13.77 9.38
N ALA A 61 -1.43 -14.46 8.53
CA ALA A 61 -1.92 -15.10 7.31
C ALA A 61 -3.11 -16.04 7.58
N ASP A 62 -3.15 -16.74 8.71
CA ASP A 62 -4.28 -17.63 9.05
C ASP A 62 -5.58 -16.86 9.25
N VAL A 63 -5.51 -15.72 9.96
CA VAL A 63 -6.66 -14.83 10.16
C VAL A 63 -7.14 -14.26 8.82
N ILE A 64 -6.21 -13.79 7.99
CA ILE A 64 -6.49 -13.23 6.67
C ILE A 64 -7.15 -14.28 5.75
N ASN A 65 -6.62 -15.49 5.75
CA ASN A 65 -7.14 -16.58 4.93
C ASN A 65 -8.52 -17.07 5.38
N ALA A 66 -8.84 -16.98 6.66
CA ALA A 66 -10.15 -17.30 7.19
C ALA A 66 -11.23 -16.27 6.82
N GLY A 67 -10.85 -15.02 6.55
CA GLY A 67 -11.76 -13.94 6.19
C GLY A 67 -12.23 -14.03 4.74
N SER A 68 -13.18 -14.92 4.42
CA SER A 68 -13.68 -15.13 3.05
C SER A 68 -14.33 -13.89 2.43
N SER A 69 -14.93 -13.02 3.24
CA SER A 69 -15.57 -11.77 2.81
C SER A 69 -14.72 -10.53 3.07
N LEU A 70 -13.54 -10.69 3.70
CA LEU A 70 -12.71 -9.58 4.13
C LEU A 70 -12.12 -8.81 2.93
N LYS A 71 -12.30 -7.51 2.94
CA LYS A 71 -11.87 -6.58 1.87
C LYS A 71 -10.88 -5.54 2.37
N ILE A 72 -10.95 -5.24 3.68
CA ILE A 72 -10.16 -4.18 4.29
C ILE A 72 -9.72 -4.54 5.71
N ILE A 73 -8.47 -4.19 6.01
CA ILE A 73 -7.91 -4.22 7.36
C ILE A 73 -7.46 -2.79 7.70
N GLY A 74 -8.09 -2.17 8.69
CA GLY A 74 -7.75 -0.85 9.19
C GLY A 74 -6.95 -0.93 10.48
N ARG A 75 -5.74 -0.40 10.50
CA ARG A 75 -4.95 -0.27 11.72
C ARG A 75 -5.07 1.15 12.26
N ALA A 76 -5.73 1.33 13.41
CA ALA A 76 -5.84 2.62 14.09
C ALA A 76 -4.50 3.01 14.74
N GLY A 77 -3.59 3.57 13.93
CA GLY A 77 -2.23 3.97 14.27
C GLY A 77 -1.30 3.92 13.07
N THR A 78 -0.03 4.28 13.23
CA THR A 78 0.90 4.47 12.11
C THR A 78 1.56 3.17 11.64
N GLY A 79 2.10 2.34 12.54
CA GLY A 79 2.77 1.10 12.15
C GLY A 79 1.78 0.00 11.79
N VAL A 80 2.18 -0.93 10.93
CA VAL A 80 1.38 -2.10 10.53
C VAL A 80 2.11 -3.42 10.79
N ASP A 81 3.08 -3.40 11.68
CA ASP A 81 3.96 -4.54 11.97
C ASP A 81 3.20 -5.77 12.52
N ASN A 82 2.02 -5.57 13.06
CA ASN A 82 1.13 -6.63 13.54
C ASN A 82 0.17 -7.18 12.48
N VAL A 83 0.26 -6.71 11.23
CA VAL A 83 -0.55 -7.17 10.10
C VAL A 83 0.35 -7.81 9.05
N ASP A 84 0.05 -9.02 8.63
CA ASP A 84 0.71 -9.66 7.49
C ASP A 84 0.23 -9.01 6.19
N VAL A 85 0.92 -7.93 5.81
CA VAL A 85 0.59 -7.11 4.64
C VAL A 85 0.73 -7.91 3.34
N ASP A 86 1.70 -8.81 3.26
CA ASP A 86 1.94 -9.64 2.07
C ASP A 86 0.79 -10.64 1.85
N ALA A 87 0.36 -11.32 2.93
CA ALA A 87 -0.80 -12.21 2.88
C ALA A 87 -2.09 -11.45 2.51
N ALA A 88 -2.30 -10.25 3.09
CA ALA A 88 -3.43 -9.40 2.74
C ALA A 88 -3.40 -9.00 1.25
N THR A 89 -2.23 -8.61 0.76
CA THR A 89 -2.05 -8.22 -0.64
C THR A 89 -2.36 -9.38 -1.60
N LYS A 90 -1.84 -10.56 -1.33
CA LYS A 90 -2.14 -11.78 -2.13
C LYS A 90 -3.63 -12.10 -2.17
N ARG A 91 -4.34 -11.86 -1.08
CA ARG A 91 -5.78 -12.02 -0.97
C ARG A 91 -6.58 -10.85 -1.57
N GLY A 92 -5.91 -9.81 -2.07
CA GLY A 92 -6.56 -8.62 -2.60
C GLY A 92 -7.26 -7.76 -1.55
N ILE A 93 -6.82 -7.85 -0.30
CA ILE A 93 -7.35 -7.11 0.84
C ILE A 93 -6.54 -5.83 1.03
N ILE A 94 -7.21 -4.69 1.14
CA ILE A 94 -6.56 -3.40 1.39
C ILE A 94 -6.17 -3.30 2.85
N VAL A 95 -4.92 -2.94 3.13
CA VAL A 95 -4.44 -2.60 4.47
C VAL A 95 -4.29 -1.09 4.56
N MET A 96 -4.93 -0.48 5.55
CA MET A 96 -4.91 0.96 5.81
C MET A 96 -4.38 1.26 7.20
N ASN A 97 -3.70 2.41 7.33
CA ASN A 97 -3.23 2.94 8.61
C ASN A 97 -3.58 4.42 8.76
N THR A 98 -3.28 5.00 9.92
CA THR A 98 -3.45 6.44 10.20
C THR A 98 -2.09 7.10 10.40
N PRO A 99 -1.40 7.50 9.31
CA PRO A 99 0.02 7.86 9.37
C PRO A 99 0.33 9.15 10.12
N SER A 100 -0.67 9.98 10.42
CA SER A 100 -0.50 11.26 11.14
C SER A 100 -1.12 11.25 12.54
N GLY A 101 -1.90 10.22 12.87
CA GLY A 101 -2.75 10.21 14.08
C GLY A 101 -1.99 10.33 15.41
N ASN A 102 -0.79 9.76 15.52
CA ASN A 102 0.03 9.76 16.74
C ASN A 102 1.32 10.59 16.64
N THR A 103 1.49 11.39 15.58
CA THR A 103 2.75 12.14 15.34
C THR A 103 3.16 12.99 16.52
N LEU A 104 2.25 13.83 17.04
CA LEU A 104 2.55 14.73 18.14
C LEU A 104 2.87 13.97 19.44
N SER A 105 2.07 12.93 19.75
CA SER A 105 2.27 12.16 20.98
C SER A 105 3.62 11.44 21.00
N ALA A 106 4.05 10.85 19.89
CA ALA A 106 5.36 10.22 19.78
C ALA A 106 6.50 11.23 19.86
N ALA A 107 6.34 12.41 19.26
CA ALA A 107 7.32 13.50 19.35
C ALA A 107 7.45 14.02 20.78
N GLU A 108 6.34 14.23 21.46
CA GLU A 108 6.32 14.71 22.86
C GLU A 108 6.93 13.69 23.82
N LEU A 109 6.65 12.40 23.66
CA LEU A 109 7.30 11.35 24.44
C LEU A 109 8.81 11.31 24.19
N THR A 110 9.25 11.45 22.94
CA THR A 110 10.67 11.54 22.60
C THR A 110 11.34 12.71 23.32
N CYS A 111 10.75 13.90 23.27
CA CYS A 111 11.25 15.09 23.95
C CYS A 111 11.28 14.88 25.48
N ALA A 112 10.23 14.27 26.05
CA ALA A 112 10.18 13.96 27.47
C ALA A 112 11.30 13.00 27.89
N LEU A 113 11.63 11.99 27.09
CA LEU A 113 12.75 11.08 27.35
C LEU A 113 14.10 11.79 27.24
N VAL A 114 14.31 12.67 26.24
CA VAL A 114 15.53 13.51 26.15
C VAL A 114 15.72 14.35 27.41
N MET A 115 14.66 15.02 27.85
CA MET A 115 14.68 15.84 29.07
C MET A 115 14.91 15.01 30.33
N SER A 116 14.27 13.86 30.45
CA SER A 116 14.40 12.93 31.56
C SER A 116 15.82 12.35 31.67
N LEU A 117 16.44 12.00 30.53
CA LEU A 117 17.83 11.56 30.45
C LEU A 117 18.82 12.67 30.83
N SER A 118 18.51 13.91 30.44
CA SER A 118 19.36 15.07 30.78
C SER A 118 19.42 15.29 32.28
N ARG A 119 18.34 15.05 33.00
CA ARG A 119 18.17 15.45 34.39
C ARG A 119 17.98 14.27 35.36
N HIS A 120 18.12 13.02 34.92
CA HIS A 120 17.96 11.79 35.72
C HIS A 120 16.64 11.73 36.50
N ILE A 121 15.55 12.23 35.89
CA ILE A 121 14.27 12.43 36.58
C ILE A 121 13.69 11.13 37.18
N PRO A 122 13.55 10.00 36.45
CA PRO A 122 12.97 8.77 37.00
C PRO A 122 13.80 8.22 38.17
N GLN A 123 15.13 8.24 38.04
CA GLN A 123 16.03 7.74 39.09
C GLN A 123 15.96 8.61 40.34
N ALA A 124 15.87 9.93 40.17
CA ALA A 124 15.71 10.87 41.31
C ALA A 124 14.36 10.66 42.00
N VAL A 125 13.29 10.45 41.26
CA VAL A 125 11.96 10.16 41.81
C VAL A 125 11.97 8.87 42.64
N ILE A 126 12.60 7.79 42.11
CA ILE A 126 12.73 6.53 42.86
C ILE A 126 13.52 6.75 44.16
N SER A 127 14.65 7.43 44.10
CA SER A 127 15.50 7.77 45.27
C SER A 127 14.70 8.53 46.35
N MET A 128 13.87 9.49 45.92
CA MET A 128 12.99 10.24 46.86
C MET A 128 11.94 9.36 47.51
N LYS A 129 11.33 8.44 46.75
CA LYS A 129 10.36 7.47 47.29
C LYS A 129 11.01 6.50 48.28
N ASP A 130 12.30 6.18 48.07
CA ASP A 130 13.11 5.39 49.00
C ASP A 130 13.59 6.18 50.23
N GLY A 131 13.14 7.41 50.43
CA GLY A 131 13.50 8.28 51.58
C GLY A 131 14.90 8.89 51.52
N LYS A 132 15.56 8.90 50.34
CA LYS A 132 16.90 9.41 50.11
C LYS A 132 16.89 10.87 49.61
N TRP A 133 17.93 11.62 49.93
CA TRP A 133 18.12 13.03 49.51
C TRP A 133 19.46 13.21 48.79
N ASP A 134 19.64 12.53 47.61
CA ASP A 134 20.94 12.36 46.95
C ASP A 134 21.18 13.41 45.85
N ARG A 135 21.17 14.71 46.18
CA ARG A 135 21.31 15.83 45.22
C ARG A 135 22.53 15.70 44.31
N LYS A 136 23.69 15.33 44.86
CA LYS A 136 24.96 15.26 44.13
C LYS A 136 24.96 14.08 43.13
N LYS A 137 24.26 12.99 43.46
CA LYS A 137 24.18 11.79 42.61
C LYS A 137 23.45 12.06 41.29
N PHE A 138 22.47 12.95 41.26
CA PHE A 138 21.63 13.26 40.11
C PHE A 138 21.99 14.60 39.46
N MET A 139 23.29 14.97 39.49
CA MET A 139 23.77 16.12 38.73
C MET A 139 23.65 15.85 37.23
N GLY A 140 22.76 16.55 36.55
CA GLY A 140 22.50 16.41 35.11
C GLY A 140 23.24 17.45 34.27
N SER A 141 22.79 17.62 33.05
CA SER A 141 23.28 18.60 32.08
C SER A 141 22.16 19.44 31.50
N GLU A 142 22.45 20.66 31.09
CA GLU A 142 21.52 21.50 30.33
C GLU A 142 21.45 21.01 28.87
N LEU A 143 20.32 21.26 28.24
CA LEU A 143 20.13 20.99 26.81
C LEU A 143 20.62 22.14 25.94
N TYR A 144 20.64 23.35 26.49
CA TYR A 144 21.11 24.56 25.80
C TYR A 144 22.52 24.37 25.23
N GLY A 145 22.67 24.68 23.92
CA GLY A 145 23.93 24.55 23.20
C GLY A 145 24.36 23.12 22.87
N LYS A 146 23.58 22.08 23.26
CA LYS A 146 23.83 20.68 22.89
C LYS A 146 23.34 20.38 21.49
N VAL A 147 23.96 19.40 20.87
CA VAL A 147 23.62 18.93 19.52
C VAL A 147 22.71 17.70 19.58
N LEU A 148 21.53 17.80 18.95
CA LEU A 148 20.61 16.71 18.75
C LEU A 148 20.72 16.20 17.30
N GLY A 149 21.16 14.97 17.13
CA GLY A 149 21.09 14.23 15.87
C GLY A 149 19.74 13.56 15.72
N ILE A 150 19.07 13.81 14.60
CA ILE A 150 17.75 13.27 14.27
C ILE A 150 17.88 12.37 13.05
N VAL A 151 17.70 11.07 13.23
CA VAL A 151 17.74 10.08 12.14
C VAL A 151 16.32 9.74 11.73
N GLY A 152 15.93 10.18 10.55
CA GLY A 152 14.56 10.19 10.06
C GLY A 152 13.88 11.55 10.25
N LEU A 153 13.81 12.34 9.16
CA LEU A 153 13.25 13.70 9.16
C LEU A 153 11.82 13.71 8.58
N GLY A 154 11.06 12.65 8.89
CA GLY A 154 9.64 12.57 8.62
C GLY A 154 8.81 13.45 9.58
N ARG A 155 7.52 13.17 9.68
CA ARG A 155 6.57 13.95 10.52
C ARG A 155 7.02 14.05 11.97
N ILE A 156 7.44 12.94 12.60
CA ILE A 156 7.85 12.92 14.01
C ILE A 156 9.19 13.65 14.19
N GLY A 157 10.18 13.35 13.34
CA GLY A 157 11.50 14.00 13.41
C GLY A 157 11.43 15.53 13.31
N LYS A 158 10.57 16.06 12.43
CA LYS A 158 10.26 17.48 12.32
C LYS A 158 9.71 18.06 13.64
N GLU A 159 8.70 17.40 14.21
CA GLU A 159 8.06 17.84 15.46
C GLU A 159 9.04 17.81 16.65
N VAL A 160 9.92 16.81 16.70
CA VAL A 160 11.00 16.74 17.70
C VAL A 160 12.00 17.89 17.50
N ALA A 161 12.47 18.12 16.28
CA ALA A 161 13.39 19.20 15.96
C ALA A 161 12.86 20.56 16.44
N THR A 162 11.64 20.90 16.04
CA THR A 162 11.00 22.18 16.39
C THR A 162 10.90 22.39 17.90
N ARG A 163 10.54 21.34 18.65
CA ARG A 163 10.42 21.42 20.12
C ARG A 163 11.77 21.54 20.81
N MET A 164 12.74 20.75 20.38
CA MET A 164 14.06 20.76 21.03
C MET A 164 14.90 22.00 20.69
N GLN A 165 14.66 22.62 19.54
CA GLN A 165 15.22 23.95 19.22
C GLN A 165 14.74 25.02 20.21
N SER A 166 13.50 24.89 20.71
CA SER A 166 12.99 25.82 21.74
C SER A 166 13.73 25.71 23.07
N PHE A 167 14.43 24.59 23.32
CA PHE A 167 15.37 24.43 24.45
C PHE A 167 16.80 24.87 24.12
N GLY A 168 17.01 25.53 22.98
CA GLY A 168 18.31 26.01 22.55
C GLY A 168 19.26 24.93 22.04
N MET A 169 18.76 23.77 21.66
CA MET A 169 19.57 22.73 21.01
C MET A 169 19.85 23.07 19.55
N LYS A 170 21.07 22.77 19.07
CA LYS A 170 21.36 22.68 17.65
C LYS A 170 20.83 21.35 17.11
N THR A 171 20.08 21.39 16.02
CA THR A 171 19.53 20.17 15.39
C THR A 171 20.22 19.90 14.06
N ILE A 172 20.74 18.69 13.92
CA ILE A 172 21.30 18.13 12.69
C ILE A 172 20.57 16.82 12.38
N GLY A 173 20.58 16.37 11.14
CA GLY A 173 19.82 15.18 10.82
C GLY A 173 20.28 14.42 9.59
N TYR A 174 19.70 13.24 9.43
CA TYR A 174 19.86 12.38 8.26
C TYR A 174 18.51 11.82 7.82
N ASP A 175 18.21 11.94 6.54
CA ASP A 175 17.05 11.30 5.90
C ASP A 175 17.37 11.07 4.41
N PRO A 176 17.19 9.85 3.87
CA PRO A 176 17.46 9.59 2.45
C PRO A 176 16.33 10.04 1.51
N ILE A 177 15.17 10.44 2.05
CA ILE A 177 13.95 10.76 1.28
C ILE A 177 13.63 12.25 1.34
N THR A 178 13.74 12.85 2.53
CA THR A 178 13.43 14.27 2.73
C THR A 178 14.51 15.13 2.08
N PRO A 179 14.16 16.03 1.15
CA PRO A 179 15.15 16.93 0.53
C PRO A 179 15.81 17.84 1.55
N PRO A 180 17.14 18.11 1.44
CA PRO A 180 17.87 18.94 2.38
C PRO A 180 17.31 20.35 2.55
N GLU A 181 16.80 20.96 1.48
CA GLU A 181 16.19 22.29 1.50
C GLU A 181 14.89 22.31 2.31
N VAL A 182 14.17 21.20 2.35
CA VAL A 182 12.94 21.06 3.15
C VAL A 182 13.29 21.04 4.63
N SER A 183 14.25 20.22 5.05
CA SER A 183 14.67 20.16 6.46
C SER A 183 15.38 21.43 6.93
N ALA A 184 16.13 22.10 6.05
CA ALA A 184 16.75 23.38 6.33
C ALA A 184 15.70 24.46 6.67
N SER A 185 14.51 24.41 6.03
CA SER A 185 13.40 25.32 6.36
C SER A 185 12.87 25.15 7.79
N TRP A 186 13.18 24.02 8.43
CA TRP A 186 12.86 23.74 9.86
C TRP A 186 14.04 23.96 10.79
N GLY A 187 15.15 24.51 10.29
CA GLY A 187 16.37 24.71 11.06
C GLY A 187 17.17 23.43 11.31
N VAL A 188 17.00 22.38 10.48
CA VAL A 188 17.75 21.13 10.57
C VAL A 188 18.73 21.03 9.41
N GLU A 189 20.04 21.00 9.72
CA GLU A 189 21.09 20.75 8.75
C GLU A 189 21.22 19.24 8.49
N GLN A 190 21.02 18.81 7.24
CA GLN A 190 21.23 17.41 6.87
C GLN A 190 22.69 17.10 6.55
N MET A 191 23.11 15.90 6.94
CA MET A 191 24.44 15.38 6.66
C MET A 191 24.43 13.85 6.59
N THR A 192 25.54 13.25 6.17
CA THR A 192 25.69 11.79 6.22
C THR A 192 25.75 11.29 7.66
N LEU A 193 25.41 10.02 7.87
CA LEU A 193 25.49 9.42 9.21
C LEU A 193 26.90 9.51 9.81
N ASP A 194 27.94 9.30 9.01
CA ASP A 194 29.34 9.39 9.45
C ASP A 194 29.74 10.80 9.89
N GLN A 195 29.15 11.82 9.31
CA GLN A 195 29.33 13.21 9.75
C GLN A 195 28.50 13.54 10.98
N LEU A 196 27.35 12.90 11.15
CA LEU A 196 26.41 13.14 12.25
C LEU A 196 26.92 12.56 13.57
N TRP A 197 27.38 11.28 13.57
CA TRP A 197 27.74 10.57 14.81
C TRP A 197 28.69 11.34 15.71
N PRO A 198 29.83 11.88 15.23
CA PRO A 198 30.79 12.55 16.08
C PRO A 198 30.37 13.94 16.61
N GLN A 199 29.26 14.48 16.13
CA GLN A 199 28.77 15.79 16.53
C GLN A 199 27.69 15.74 17.62
N CYS A 200 27.01 14.60 17.78
CA CYS A 200 25.81 14.49 18.61
C CYS A 200 26.12 14.34 20.11
N ASP A 201 25.43 15.11 20.91
CA ASP A 201 25.31 14.90 22.36
C ASP A 201 24.10 13.99 22.65
N TYR A 202 23.06 14.07 21.81
CA TYR A 202 21.88 13.24 21.83
C TYR A 202 21.57 12.76 20.41
N ILE A 203 21.03 11.53 20.27
CA ILE A 203 20.56 10.96 19.02
C ILE A 203 19.15 10.42 19.22
N THR A 204 18.24 10.81 18.32
CA THR A 204 16.89 10.23 18.27
C THR A 204 16.65 9.57 16.91
N VAL A 205 15.92 8.46 16.90
CA VAL A 205 15.61 7.71 15.66
C VAL A 205 14.11 7.72 15.40
N HIS A 206 13.72 8.01 14.16
CA HIS A 206 12.32 8.14 13.72
C HIS A 206 12.11 7.50 12.35
N THR A 207 12.74 6.36 12.11
CA THR A 207 12.67 5.58 10.87
C THR A 207 11.78 4.36 11.05
N PRO A 208 11.18 3.83 9.97
CA PRO A 208 10.61 2.49 10.01
C PRO A 208 11.72 1.43 10.18
N LEU A 209 11.37 0.25 10.67
CA LEU A 209 12.27 -0.90 10.69
C LEU A 209 12.29 -1.55 9.30
N MET A 210 13.45 -1.53 8.67
CA MET A 210 13.72 -2.11 7.34
C MET A 210 15.12 -2.73 7.35
N ALA A 211 15.48 -3.48 6.32
CA ALA A 211 16.83 -4.04 6.20
C ALA A 211 17.94 -2.97 6.31
N SER A 212 17.70 -1.76 5.77
CA SER A 212 18.65 -0.64 5.81
C SER A 212 18.70 0.12 7.15
N THR A 213 17.71 -0.06 8.03
CA THR A 213 17.62 0.63 9.32
C THR A 213 17.75 -0.32 10.51
N THR A 214 17.74 -1.63 10.27
CA THR A 214 18.01 -2.64 11.29
C THR A 214 19.46 -2.55 11.75
N GLY A 215 19.67 -2.42 13.06
CA GLY A 215 21.00 -2.27 13.65
C GLY A 215 21.74 -0.99 13.19
N LEU A 216 21.01 0.08 12.88
CA LEU A 216 21.60 1.34 12.44
C LEU A 216 22.55 1.94 13.47
N LEU A 217 22.16 1.90 14.75
CA LEU A 217 23.07 2.13 15.86
C LEU A 217 23.57 0.77 16.37
N ASN A 218 24.86 0.53 16.21
CA ASN A 218 25.57 -0.69 16.56
C ASN A 218 26.97 -0.35 17.09
N ASP A 219 27.81 -1.35 17.38
CA ASP A 219 29.17 -1.12 17.91
C ASP A 219 29.98 -0.15 17.03
N ALA A 220 29.89 -0.29 15.70
CA ALA A 220 30.67 0.54 14.78
C ALA A 220 30.20 2.01 14.78
N SER A 221 28.90 2.26 14.85
CA SER A 221 28.35 3.62 14.93
C SER A 221 28.58 4.23 16.32
N PHE A 222 28.42 3.47 17.42
CA PHE A 222 28.73 3.94 18.76
C PHE A 222 30.21 4.34 18.90
N ALA A 223 31.13 3.59 18.29
CA ALA A 223 32.56 3.95 18.29
C ALA A 223 32.86 5.29 17.62
N LYS A 224 32.01 5.75 16.70
CA LYS A 224 32.14 7.07 16.04
C LYS A 224 31.47 8.21 16.82
N CYS A 225 30.61 7.90 17.77
CA CYS A 225 29.88 8.89 18.54
C CYS A 225 30.76 9.58 19.59
N LYS A 226 30.34 10.76 20.03
CA LYS A 226 30.92 11.36 21.23
C LYS A 226 30.81 10.42 22.42
N LYS A 227 31.85 10.35 23.24
CA LYS A 227 31.79 9.63 24.51
C LYS A 227 30.70 10.20 25.39
N GLY A 228 29.86 9.36 25.95
CA GLY A 228 28.73 9.78 26.77
C GLY A 228 27.49 10.22 25.96
N VAL A 229 27.44 9.97 24.66
CA VAL A 229 26.26 10.24 23.84
C VAL A 229 25.02 9.58 24.46
N LYS A 230 23.88 10.26 24.39
CA LYS A 230 22.60 9.71 24.84
C LYS A 230 21.70 9.40 23.65
N VAL A 231 20.98 8.28 23.70
CA VAL A 231 20.15 7.83 22.59
C VAL A 231 18.69 7.66 23.00
N VAL A 232 17.77 7.98 22.10
CA VAL A 232 16.32 7.78 22.32
C VAL A 232 15.71 7.05 21.15
N ASN A 233 14.94 6.00 21.43
CA ASN A 233 14.17 5.24 20.45
C ASN A 233 12.71 5.12 20.87
N CYS A 234 11.85 5.90 20.22
CA CYS A 234 10.39 5.78 20.27
C CYS A 234 9.82 5.36 18.90
N ALA A 235 10.65 4.76 18.03
CA ALA A 235 10.25 4.37 16.69
C ALA A 235 9.96 2.86 16.61
N ARG A 236 11.00 2.03 16.51
CA ARG A 236 10.89 0.57 16.46
C ARG A 236 12.07 -0.09 17.16
N GLY A 237 11.80 -1.20 17.86
CA GLY A 237 12.84 -2.12 18.33
C GLY A 237 13.67 -2.63 17.15
N GLY A 238 14.96 -2.87 17.37
CA GLY A 238 15.88 -3.35 16.34
C GLY A 238 16.53 -2.27 15.46
N ILE A 239 16.10 -1.01 15.52
CA ILE A 239 16.84 0.09 14.89
C ILE A 239 18.16 0.33 15.65
N ILE A 240 18.13 0.27 16.96
CA ILE A 240 19.32 0.20 17.81
C ILE A 240 19.57 -1.27 18.13
N ASP A 241 20.77 -1.76 17.88
CA ASP A 241 21.20 -3.08 18.33
C ASP A 241 21.28 -3.08 19.86
N GLU A 242 20.39 -3.85 20.50
CA GLU A 242 20.23 -3.85 21.96
C GLU A 242 21.48 -4.38 22.68
N ALA A 243 22.16 -5.35 22.09
CA ALA A 243 23.40 -5.89 22.66
C ALA A 243 24.56 -4.88 22.54
N ALA A 244 24.69 -4.21 21.41
CA ALA A 244 25.68 -3.16 21.21
C ALA A 244 25.38 -1.95 22.11
N LEU A 245 24.13 -1.60 22.31
CA LEU A 245 23.73 -0.53 23.24
C LEU A 245 24.13 -0.87 24.68
N LEU A 246 23.90 -2.12 25.11
CA LEU A 246 24.28 -2.56 26.45
C LEU A 246 25.80 -2.43 26.65
N ARG A 247 26.61 -2.92 25.71
CA ARG A 247 28.08 -2.75 25.75
C ARG A 247 28.51 -1.29 25.78
N ALA A 248 27.85 -0.43 24.99
CA ALA A 248 28.15 0.99 24.95
C ALA A 248 27.80 1.70 26.28
N LEU A 249 26.71 1.28 26.95
CA LEU A 249 26.34 1.78 28.27
C LEU A 249 27.34 1.34 29.35
N GLU A 250 27.73 0.06 29.36
CA GLU A 250 28.70 -0.50 30.32
C GLU A 250 30.08 0.13 30.19
N SER A 251 30.54 0.41 28.97
CA SER A 251 31.83 1.08 28.72
C SER A 251 31.78 2.60 28.93
N GLY A 252 30.60 3.18 29.12
CA GLY A 252 30.40 4.65 29.20
C GLY A 252 30.54 5.37 27.86
N GLN A 253 30.61 4.63 26.73
CA GLN A 253 30.55 5.22 25.40
C GLN A 253 29.16 5.81 25.14
N CYS A 254 28.10 5.15 25.62
CA CYS A 254 26.74 5.69 25.71
C CYS A 254 26.49 6.12 27.17
N GLY A 255 26.11 7.37 27.38
CA GLY A 255 25.83 7.94 28.71
C GLY A 255 24.42 7.66 29.22
N GLY A 256 23.52 7.17 28.38
CA GLY A 256 22.15 6.83 28.74
C GLY A 256 21.26 6.58 27.53
N ALA A 257 20.18 5.83 27.74
CA ALA A 257 19.21 5.51 26.71
C ALA A 257 17.76 5.69 27.19
N GLY A 258 16.92 6.26 26.32
CA GLY A 258 15.47 6.32 26.47
C GLY A 258 14.80 5.39 25.47
N LEU A 259 14.16 4.33 25.94
CA LEU A 259 13.62 3.28 25.10
C LEU A 259 12.11 3.14 25.34
N ASP A 260 11.33 3.40 24.32
CA ASP A 260 9.88 3.13 24.33
C ASP A 260 9.52 1.82 23.62
N VAL A 261 10.49 1.27 22.87
CA VAL A 261 10.31 0.09 22.00
C VAL A 261 11.49 -0.87 22.14
N PHE A 262 11.20 -2.17 21.90
CA PHE A 262 12.17 -3.27 22.02
C PHE A 262 12.02 -4.25 20.86
N VAL A 263 13.07 -5.05 20.60
CA VAL A 263 13.03 -6.12 19.58
C VAL A 263 11.93 -7.14 19.90
N GLU A 264 11.79 -7.47 21.16
CA GLU A 264 10.69 -8.29 21.69
C GLU A 264 9.87 -7.48 22.68
N GLU A 265 8.56 -7.39 22.45
CA GLU A 265 7.62 -6.68 23.30
C GLU A 265 6.53 -7.61 23.85
N PRO A 266 6.43 -7.81 25.18
CA PRO A 266 7.28 -7.26 26.25
C PRO A 266 8.69 -7.87 26.24
N PRO A 267 9.77 -7.11 26.60
CA PRO A 267 11.14 -7.58 26.59
C PRO A 267 11.35 -8.70 27.63
N ARG A 268 11.78 -9.87 27.16
CA ARG A 268 12.17 -11.01 28.03
C ARG A 268 13.54 -10.78 28.64
N GLU A 269 14.50 -10.33 27.81
CA GLU A 269 15.81 -9.93 28.29
C GLU A 269 15.70 -8.56 28.99
N ARG A 270 16.05 -8.52 30.27
CA ARG A 270 15.85 -7.37 31.12
C ARG A 270 17.08 -6.52 31.39
N ALA A 271 18.24 -6.88 30.80
CA ALA A 271 19.51 -6.21 31.05
C ALA A 271 19.44 -4.70 30.77
N LEU A 272 18.89 -4.32 29.60
CA LEU A 272 18.69 -2.90 29.26
C LEU A 272 17.67 -2.24 30.19
N VAL A 273 16.53 -2.88 30.41
CA VAL A 273 15.44 -2.32 31.25
C VAL A 273 15.91 -2.06 32.69
N ASN A 274 16.80 -2.92 33.21
CA ASN A 274 17.33 -2.84 34.56
C ASN A 274 18.61 -1.96 34.65
N HIS A 275 19.16 -1.51 33.52
CA HIS A 275 20.39 -0.71 33.53
C HIS A 275 20.11 0.68 34.14
N PRO A 276 20.96 1.18 35.08
CA PRO A 276 20.68 2.41 35.83
C PRO A 276 20.59 3.66 34.95
N ASN A 277 21.25 3.70 33.80
CA ASN A 277 21.24 4.80 32.85
C ASN A 277 20.19 4.62 31.72
N VAL A 278 19.26 3.68 31.86
CA VAL A 278 18.19 3.46 30.88
C VAL A 278 16.85 3.88 31.48
N ILE A 279 16.08 4.58 30.70
CA ILE A 279 14.68 4.92 30.97
C ILE A 279 13.85 4.15 29.97
N SER A 280 13.01 3.22 30.46
CA SER A 280 12.17 2.36 29.62
C SER A 280 10.69 2.67 29.79
N CYS A 281 9.96 2.71 28.69
CA CYS A 281 8.51 2.83 28.65
C CYS A 281 7.90 1.64 27.89
N PRO A 282 6.67 1.23 28.19
CA PRO A 282 6.01 0.08 27.57
C PRO A 282 5.25 0.49 26.30
N HIS A 283 5.97 1.00 25.28
CA HIS A 283 5.45 1.42 23.97
C HIS A 283 4.31 2.45 24.08
N LEU A 284 4.60 3.59 24.70
CA LEU A 284 3.64 4.65 24.98
C LEU A 284 3.54 5.72 23.89
N GLY A 285 4.32 5.64 22.81
CA GLY A 285 4.40 6.69 21.77
C GLY A 285 3.06 7.16 21.22
N ALA A 286 2.05 6.28 21.16
CA ALA A 286 0.69 6.60 20.71
C ALA A 286 -0.35 6.62 21.86
N SER A 287 0.09 6.50 23.11
CA SER A 287 -0.81 6.30 24.27
C SER A 287 -1.26 7.62 24.89
N THR A 288 -1.86 8.50 24.10
CA THR A 288 -2.56 9.71 24.57
C THR A 288 -4.01 9.69 24.13
N LYS A 289 -4.90 10.34 24.90
CA LYS A 289 -6.33 10.43 24.55
C LYS A 289 -6.53 11.03 23.16
N GLU A 290 -5.78 12.07 22.85
CA GLU A 290 -5.84 12.79 21.58
C GLU A 290 -5.41 11.92 20.39
N ALA A 291 -4.30 11.16 20.53
CA ALA A 291 -3.87 10.23 19.48
C ALA A 291 -4.87 9.10 19.27
N GLN A 292 -5.44 8.56 20.37
CA GLN A 292 -6.46 7.51 20.30
C GLN A 292 -7.70 7.99 19.55
N ALA A 293 -8.21 9.18 19.89
CA ALA A 293 -9.36 9.77 19.22
C ALA A 293 -9.08 10.07 17.74
N ARG A 294 -7.93 10.68 17.42
CA ARG A 294 -7.55 10.93 16.02
C ARG A 294 -7.44 9.64 15.22
N CYS A 295 -6.68 8.65 15.72
CA CYS A 295 -6.52 7.38 14.99
C CYS A 295 -7.85 6.65 14.79
N GLY A 296 -8.73 6.63 15.79
CA GLY A 296 -10.07 6.03 15.68
C GLY A 296 -10.95 6.75 14.67
N LYS A 297 -10.95 8.08 14.69
CA LYS A 297 -11.72 8.90 13.74
C LYS A 297 -11.18 8.77 12.32
N ASP A 298 -9.86 8.89 12.15
CA ASP A 298 -9.22 8.88 10.84
C ASP A 298 -9.43 7.54 10.14
N ILE A 299 -9.22 6.41 10.83
CA ILE A 299 -9.41 5.09 10.21
C ILE A 299 -10.86 4.85 9.80
N ALA A 300 -11.84 5.31 10.59
CA ALA A 300 -13.24 5.20 10.25
C ALA A 300 -13.60 6.04 9.02
N LEU A 301 -13.16 7.30 8.97
CA LEU A 301 -13.37 8.18 7.82
C LEU A 301 -12.71 7.64 6.56
N GLN A 302 -11.50 7.12 6.64
CA GLN A 302 -10.79 6.51 5.51
C GLN A 302 -11.56 5.31 4.95
N ILE A 303 -12.12 4.45 5.82
CA ILE A 303 -12.96 3.32 5.40
C ILE A 303 -14.23 3.81 4.71
N VAL A 304 -14.90 4.83 5.25
CA VAL A 304 -16.10 5.44 4.65
C VAL A 304 -15.78 6.07 3.31
N ASP A 305 -14.72 6.87 3.21
CA ASP A 305 -14.32 7.52 1.96
C ASP A 305 -13.99 6.49 0.87
N MET A 306 -13.33 5.39 1.23
CA MET A 306 -13.08 4.29 0.32
C MET A 306 -14.38 3.57 -0.10
N ALA A 307 -15.25 3.25 0.85
CA ALA A 307 -16.51 2.54 0.58
C ALA A 307 -17.47 3.36 -0.28
N THR A 308 -17.44 4.68 -0.15
CA THR A 308 -18.24 5.61 -0.97
C THR A 308 -17.57 6.00 -2.29
N GLY A 309 -16.34 5.54 -2.54
CA GLY A 309 -15.59 5.86 -3.77
C GLY A 309 -15.04 7.28 -3.81
N LYS A 310 -14.92 7.95 -2.68
CA LYS A 310 -14.48 9.35 -2.58
C LYS A 310 -12.95 9.49 -2.58
N ALA A 311 -12.26 8.70 -1.78
CA ALA A 311 -10.80 8.72 -1.68
C ALA A 311 -10.24 7.42 -1.10
N LEU A 312 -8.95 7.16 -1.36
CA LEU A 312 -8.19 6.10 -0.70
C LEU A 312 -6.97 6.73 -0.01
N VAL A 313 -7.09 6.96 1.29
CA VAL A 313 -6.04 7.55 2.12
C VAL A 313 -5.52 6.48 3.09
N GLY A 314 -4.21 6.49 3.35
CA GLY A 314 -3.59 5.57 4.31
C GLY A 314 -3.44 4.13 3.83
N ALA A 315 -3.71 3.84 2.55
CA ALA A 315 -3.49 2.50 2.00
C ALA A 315 -1.99 2.17 1.95
N VAL A 316 -1.60 1.07 2.59
CA VAL A 316 -0.21 0.63 2.71
C VAL A 316 0.20 -0.21 1.50
N ASN A 317 -0.68 -1.10 1.06
CA ASN A 317 -0.42 -2.07 -0.01
C ASN A 317 -1.17 -1.77 -1.32
N ALA A 318 -1.83 -0.62 -1.42
CA ALA A 318 -2.66 -0.25 -2.55
C ALA A 318 -2.45 1.23 -2.96
N GLN A 319 -1.23 1.73 -2.85
CA GLN A 319 -0.90 3.14 -3.17
C GLN A 319 -1.24 3.52 -4.61
N VAL A 320 -1.07 2.57 -5.54
CA VAL A 320 -1.43 2.72 -6.95
C VAL A 320 -2.92 3.05 -7.13
N LEU A 321 -3.76 2.63 -6.19
CA LEU A 321 -5.20 2.88 -6.23
C LEU A 321 -5.60 4.27 -5.75
N ALA A 322 -4.72 5.02 -5.12
CA ALA A 322 -5.05 6.38 -4.63
C ALA A 322 -5.50 7.31 -5.78
N SER A 323 -4.94 7.13 -6.98
CA SER A 323 -5.30 7.87 -8.19
C SER A 323 -6.54 7.33 -8.92
N THR A 324 -7.12 6.20 -8.48
CA THR A 324 -8.20 5.51 -9.21
C THR A 324 -9.61 5.97 -8.84
N PHE A 325 -9.75 6.85 -7.86
CA PHE A 325 -11.05 7.30 -7.36
C PHE A 325 -11.67 8.45 -8.16
N SER A 326 -10.96 9.04 -9.13
CA SER A 326 -11.57 9.99 -10.05
C SER A 326 -12.48 9.26 -11.06
N PRO A 327 -13.61 9.86 -11.47
CA PRO A 327 -14.49 9.29 -12.50
C PRO A 327 -13.76 8.94 -13.80
N ASP A 328 -12.82 9.79 -14.21
CA ASP A 328 -12.02 9.59 -15.41
C ASP A 328 -11.14 8.34 -15.30
N SER A 329 -10.44 8.15 -14.18
CA SER A 329 -9.61 6.98 -13.94
C SER A 329 -10.42 5.68 -13.98
N GLN A 330 -11.67 5.69 -13.55
CA GLN A 330 -12.52 4.48 -13.57
C GLN A 330 -12.76 3.95 -14.98
N GLN A 331 -12.92 4.84 -15.97
CA GLN A 331 -13.11 4.41 -17.36
C GLN A 331 -11.82 3.82 -17.93
N TRP A 332 -10.67 4.34 -17.55
CA TRP A 332 -9.37 3.79 -17.93
C TRP A 332 -9.08 2.43 -17.28
N ILE A 333 -9.54 2.21 -16.05
CA ILE A 333 -9.48 0.89 -15.39
C ILE A 333 -10.34 -0.11 -16.16
N ARG A 334 -11.59 0.26 -16.49
CA ARG A 334 -12.48 -0.59 -17.30
C ARG A 334 -11.87 -0.90 -18.66
N LEU A 335 -11.24 0.10 -19.30
CA LEU A 335 -10.51 -0.12 -20.55
C LEU A 335 -9.41 -1.17 -20.35
N GLY A 336 -8.59 -1.03 -19.31
CA GLY A 336 -7.50 -1.96 -19.00
C GLY A 336 -8.00 -3.39 -18.81
N GLU A 337 -9.01 -3.59 -17.97
CA GLU A 337 -9.64 -4.90 -17.74
C GLU A 337 -10.21 -5.48 -19.03
N SER A 338 -10.94 -4.68 -19.80
CA SER A 338 -11.56 -5.11 -21.06
C SER A 338 -10.54 -5.51 -22.12
N MET A 339 -9.48 -4.72 -22.28
CA MET A 339 -8.39 -5.03 -23.22
C MET A 339 -7.65 -6.30 -22.80
N GLY A 340 -7.42 -6.52 -21.49
CA GLY A 340 -6.86 -7.76 -20.98
C GLY A 340 -7.72 -8.99 -21.35
N LYS A 341 -9.05 -8.90 -21.17
CA LYS A 341 -9.99 -9.94 -21.59
C LYS A 341 -9.96 -10.18 -23.10
N VAL A 342 -9.95 -9.11 -23.90
CA VAL A 342 -9.87 -9.22 -25.39
C VAL A 342 -8.59 -9.93 -25.82
N LEU A 343 -7.44 -9.53 -25.27
CA LEU A 343 -6.16 -10.14 -25.60
C LEU A 343 -6.13 -11.62 -25.19
N LYS A 344 -6.65 -11.97 -24.00
CA LYS A 344 -6.80 -13.36 -23.56
C LYS A 344 -7.67 -14.16 -24.54
N ALA A 345 -8.85 -13.67 -24.88
CA ALA A 345 -9.77 -14.36 -25.75
C ALA A 345 -9.24 -14.52 -27.19
N CYS A 346 -8.62 -13.46 -27.74
CA CYS A 346 -8.13 -13.43 -29.12
C CYS A 346 -6.74 -14.07 -29.32
N SER A 347 -6.01 -14.39 -28.24
CA SER A 347 -4.75 -15.14 -28.35
C SER A 347 -4.95 -16.62 -28.66
N ALA A 348 -6.21 -17.12 -28.60
CA ALA A 348 -6.64 -18.48 -28.95
C ALA A 348 -5.79 -19.61 -28.34
N SER A 349 -5.04 -19.34 -27.28
CA SER A 349 -4.11 -20.25 -26.65
C SER A 349 -4.63 -20.72 -25.30
N THR A 350 -4.54 -22.02 -25.03
CA THR A 350 -4.74 -22.60 -23.70
C THR A 350 -3.54 -22.36 -22.78
N GLN A 351 -2.45 -21.83 -23.32
CA GLN A 351 -1.22 -21.58 -22.59
C GLN A 351 -1.25 -20.20 -21.93
N PRO A 352 -0.66 -20.05 -20.74
CA PRO A 352 -0.60 -18.78 -20.04
C PRO A 352 0.24 -17.75 -20.80
N CYS A 353 -0.11 -16.48 -20.67
CA CYS A 353 0.69 -15.36 -21.10
C CYS A 353 2.02 -15.32 -20.32
N SER A 354 3.14 -15.10 -20.99
CA SER A 354 4.47 -15.00 -20.35
C SER A 354 4.92 -13.55 -20.09
N GLN A 355 4.47 -12.62 -20.92
CA GLN A 355 4.81 -11.20 -20.79
C GLN A 355 3.60 -10.34 -21.12
N LEU A 356 3.43 -9.28 -20.34
CA LEU A 356 2.49 -8.19 -20.59
C LEU A 356 3.27 -6.87 -20.64
N HIS A 357 3.12 -6.12 -21.70
CA HIS A 357 3.66 -4.77 -21.83
C HIS A 357 2.50 -3.78 -21.97
N VAL A 358 2.47 -2.77 -21.10
CA VAL A 358 1.45 -1.72 -21.05
C VAL A 358 2.10 -0.37 -21.26
N THR A 359 1.75 0.31 -22.34
CA THR A 359 2.24 1.68 -22.63
C THR A 359 1.07 2.66 -22.57
N SER A 360 1.14 3.66 -21.72
CA SER A 360 0.22 4.78 -21.71
C SER A 360 0.72 5.91 -22.63
N LEU A 361 -0.19 6.50 -23.40
CA LEU A 361 0.09 7.60 -24.32
C LEU A 361 -0.68 8.85 -23.90
N GLY A 362 -0.03 10.00 -23.92
CA GLY A 362 -0.63 11.30 -23.58
C GLY A 362 -0.34 11.74 -22.14
N GLU A 363 -0.17 13.05 -21.94
CA GLU A 363 0.31 13.63 -20.67
C GLU A 363 -0.63 13.34 -19.49
N ALA A 364 -1.95 13.32 -19.70
CA ALA A 364 -2.92 13.00 -18.64
C ALA A 364 -2.75 11.57 -18.08
N LEU A 365 -2.21 10.64 -18.87
CA LEU A 365 -2.00 9.25 -18.45
C LEU A 365 -0.62 8.97 -17.85
N LYS A 366 0.22 9.98 -17.67
CA LYS A 366 1.58 9.82 -17.15
C LYS A 366 1.63 9.12 -15.77
N LYS A 367 0.65 9.36 -14.91
CA LYS A 367 0.54 8.74 -13.58
C LYS A 367 -0.34 7.49 -13.56
N SER A 368 -0.81 7.03 -14.71
CA SER A 368 -1.84 5.98 -14.82
C SER A 368 -1.28 4.59 -15.12
N THR A 369 0.01 4.47 -15.45
CA THR A 369 0.67 3.21 -15.84
C THR A 369 0.48 2.10 -14.82
N GLY A 370 0.57 2.40 -13.53
CA GLY A 370 0.44 1.42 -12.45
C GLY A 370 -0.94 0.80 -12.36
N PHE A 371 -2.01 1.58 -12.38
CA PHE A 371 -3.36 1.02 -12.32
C PHE A 371 -3.80 0.40 -13.66
N LEU A 372 -3.32 0.91 -14.80
CA LEU A 372 -3.59 0.30 -16.11
C LEU A 372 -2.99 -1.09 -16.23
N SER A 373 -1.75 -1.29 -15.77
CA SER A 373 -1.13 -2.62 -15.76
C SER A 373 -1.84 -3.59 -14.82
N SER A 374 -2.23 -3.13 -13.63
CA SER A 374 -3.03 -3.94 -12.70
C SER A 374 -4.37 -4.33 -13.31
N ALA A 375 -5.08 -3.39 -13.95
CA ALA A 375 -6.34 -3.63 -14.62
C ALA A 375 -6.19 -4.63 -15.79
N ALA A 376 -5.14 -4.49 -16.59
CA ALA A 376 -4.84 -5.43 -17.67
C ALA A 376 -4.64 -6.87 -17.15
N VAL A 377 -3.88 -7.01 -16.06
CA VAL A 377 -3.66 -8.32 -15.40
C VAL A 377 -4.98 -8.89 -14.87
N VAL A 378 -5.84 -8.06 -14.26
CA VAL A 378 -7.19 -8.50 -13.84
C VAL A 378 -7.95 -9.09 -15.02
N GLY A 379 -7.95 -8.42 -16.18
CA GLY A 379 -8.59 -8.92 -17.39
C GLY A 379 -8.01 -10.23 -17.91
N LEU A 380 -6.68 -10.37 -17.87
CA LEU A 380 -5.97 -11.59 -18.31
C LEU A 380 -6.24 -12.79 -17.38
N LEU A 381 -6.39 -12.56 -16.06
CA LEU A 381 -6.52 -13.62 -15.05
C LEU A 381 -7.95 -13.88 -14.58
N THR A 382 -8.97 -13.41 -15.27
CA THR A 382 -10.39 -13.43 -14.85
C THR A 382 -10.93 -14.80 -14.39
N GLU A 383 -10.26 -15.91 -14.71
CA GLU A 383 -10.67 -17.29 -14.34
C GLU A 383 -9.79 -17.93 -13.26
N ALA A 384 -8.95 -17.17 -12.55
CA ALA A 384 -8.10 -17.72 -11.49
C ALA A 384 -8.95 -18.20 -10.29
N PRO A 385 -8.69 -19.42 -9.74
CA PRO A 385 -9.40 -19.93 -8.59
C PRO A 385 -9.04 -19.16 -7.31
N HIS A 386 -10.01 -19.04 -6.40
CA HIS A 386 -9.93 -18.41 -5.07
C HIS A 386 -9.75 -16.88 -5.05
N ASN A 387 -10.77 -16.16 -4.60
CA ASN A 387 -10.82 -14.69 -4.45
C ASN A 387 -10.26 -13.94 -5.66
N GLY A 388 -10.91 -13.99 -6.79
CA GLY A 388 -10.55 -13.45 -8.09
C GLY A 388 -9.53 -12.30 -8.13
N PRO A 389 -8.83 -12.11 -9.23
CA PRO A 389 -7.87 -11.01 -9.34
C PRO A 389 -8.59 -9.67 -9.16
N ASN A 390 -7.97 -8.77 -8.42
CA ASN A 390 -8.39 -7.37 -8.28
C ASN A 390 -7.17 -6.45 -8.37
N LEU A 391 -7.37 -5.15 -8.35
CA LEU A 391 -6.28 -4.20 -8.55
C LEU A 391 -5.20 -4.24 -7.44
N VAL A 392 -5.50 -4.80 -6.27
CA VAL A 392 -4.54 -4.92 -5.15
C VAL A 392 -3.60 -6.09 -5.37
N ASN A 393 -4.14 -7.26 -5.77
CA ASN A 393 -3.37 -8.49 -5.92
C ASN A 393 -2.91 -8.79 -7.35
N ALA A 394 -3.32 -7.98 -8.34
CA ALA A 394 -3.03 -8.24 -9.76
C ALA A 394 -1.54 -8.48 -10.04
N LEU A 395 -0.67 -7.57 -9.64
CA LEU A 395 0.77 -7.71 -9.91
C LEU A 395 1.44 -8.87 -9.16
N PRO A 396 1.17 -9.12 -7.86
CA PRO A 396 1.58 -10.35 -7.19
C PRO A 396 1.12 -11.62 -7.90
N LEU A 397 -0.16 -11.69 -8.30
CA LEU A 397 -0.71 -12.84 -9.02
C LEU A 397 -0.07 -13.03 -10.41
N ALA A 398 0.21 -11.95 -11.13
CA ALA A 398 0.94 -12.02 -12.39
C ALA A 398 2.30 -12.68 -12.19
N LYS A 399 3.04 -12.28 -11.16
CA LYS A 399 4.34 -12.88 -10.82
C LYS A 399 4.22 -14.36 -10.44
N GLU A 400 3.22 -14.73 -9.65
CA GLU A 400 2.97 -16.13 -9.24
C GLU A 400 2.58 -17.01 -10.43
N THR A 401 1.86 -16.45 -11.41
CA THR A 401 1.47 -17.15 -12.66
C THR A 401 2.53 -17.09 -13.76
N GLY A 402 3.70 -16.51 -13.48
CA GLY A 402 4.83 -16.42 -14.42
C GLY A 402 4.69 -15.32 -15.48
N ILE A 403 3.78 -14.36 -15.28
CA ILE A 403 3.63 -13.21 -16.18
C ILE A 403 4.58 -12.10 -15.76
N THR A 404 5.52 -11.73 -16.63
CA THR A 404 6.37 -10.55 -16.44
C THR A 404 5.64 -9.31 -16.97
N VAL A 405 5.43 -8.31 -16.10
CA VAL A 405 4.71 -7.08 -16.45
C VAL A 405 5.71 -5.93 -16.66
N HIS A 406 5.67 -5.30 -17.82
CA HIS A 406 6.43 -4.10 -18.18
C HIS A 406 5.49 -2.93 -18.39
N THR A 407 5.90 -1.74 -17.94
CA THR A 407 5.10 -0.51 -18.07
C THR A 407 5.94 0.63 -18.60
N ASP A 408 5.42 1.33 -19.61
CA ASP A 408 6.03 2.51 -20.19
C ASP A 408 5.03 3.65 -20.31
N HIS A 409 5.55 4.86 -20.40
CA HIS A 409 4.79 6.06 -20.75
C HIS A 409 5.45 6.79 -21.90
N LYS A 410 4.64 7.25 -22.87
CA LYS A 410 5.10 8.09 -23.97
C LYS A 410 4.25 9.34 -24.05
N ALA A 411 4.90 10.49 -24.14
CA ALA A 411 4.21 11.73 -24.46
C ALA A 411 3.55 11.62 -25.85
N SER A 412 2.35 12.10 -26.00
CA SER A 412 1.62 12.15 -27.26
C SER A 412 0.71 13.38 -27.24
N ASP A 413 0.83 14.21 -28.25
CA ASP A 413 -0.04 15.39 -28.46
C ASP A 413 -1.28 15.05 -29.28
N GLU A 414 -1.32 13.87 -29.90
CA GLU A 414 -2.41 13.51 -30.82
C GLU A 414 -3.63 12.90 -30.10
N ARG A 415 -3.40 12.05 -29.11
CA ARG A 415 -4.48 11.38 -28.37
C ARG A 415 -4.02 10.69 -27.10
N GLU A 416 -4.92 10.58 -26.15
CA GLU A 416 -4.77 9.68 -25.00
C GLU A 416 -5.15 8.26 -25.40
N ALA A 417 -4.27 7.30 -25.17
CA ALA A 417 -4.50 5.91 -25.48
C ALA A 417 -3.70 4.97 -24.56
N CYS A 418 -4.14 3.73 -24.48
CA CYS A 418 -3.42 2.63 -23.87
C CYS A 418 -3.07 1.59 -24.93
N VAL A 419 -1.80 1.21 -24.98
CA VAL A 419 -1.30 0.11 -25.83
C VAL A 419 -0.96 -1.05 -24.93
N MET A 420 -1.49 -2.24 -25.24
CA MET A 420 -1.19 -3.48 -24.53
C MET A 420 -0.67 -4.51 -25.49
N GLU A 421 0.44 -5.15 -25.13
CA GLU A 421 1.02 -6.25 -25.86
C GLU A 421 1.22 -7.44 -24.93
N VAL A 422 0.77 -8.61 -25.34
CA VAL A 422 0.98 -9.86 -24.62
C VAL A 422 1.79 -10.84 -25.46
N SER A 423 2.67 -11.60 -24.81
CA SER A 423 3.42 -12.68 -25.43
C SER A 423 2.91 -14.02 -24.97
N VAL A 424 2.46 -14.85 -25.92
CA VAL A 424 1.96 -16.21 -25.68
C VAL A 424 2.63 -17.15 -26.67
N ASN A 425 3.38 -18.15 -26.19
CA ASN A 425 4.12 -19.11 -27.04
C ASN A 425 5.02 -18.46 -28.11
N GLY A 426 5.68 -17.36 -27.76
CA GLY A 426 6.53 -16.63 -28.70
C GLY A 426 5.79 -15.75 -29.72
N SER A 427 4.47 -15.84 -29.79
CA SER A 427 3.63 -14.94 -30.59
C SER A 427 3.25 -13.71 -29.80
N ARG A 428 3.20 -12.54 -30.46
CA ARG A 428 2.78 -11.28 -29.85
C ARG A 428 1.39 -10.89 -30.32
N TYR A 429 0.57 -10.47 -29.37
CA TYR A 429 -0.78 -9.95 -29.62
C TYR A 429 -0.84 -8.53 -29.05
N LYS A 430 -1.40 -7.61 -29.83
CA LYS A 430 -1.46 -6.20 -29.49
C LYS A 430 -2.87 -5.67 -29.55
N ALA A 431 -3.24 -4.84 -28.59
CA ALA A 431 -4.47 -4.05 -28.59
C ALA A 431 -4.15 -2.60 -28.29
N VAL A 432 -4.85 -1.69 -28.96
CA VAL A 432 -4.81 -0.25 -28.68
C VAL A 432 -6.22 0.21 -28.35
N GLY A 433 -6.40 0.88 -27.22
CA GLY A 433 -7.68 1.40 -26.79
C GLY A 433 -7.60 2.81 -26.24
N SER A 434 -8.74 3.44 -26.11
CA SER A 434 -8.91 4.78 -25.54
C SER A 434 -10.22 4.89 -24.80
N VAL A 435 -10.41 5.98 -24.07
CA VAL A 435 -11.72 6.36 -23.50
C VAL A 435 -12.26 7.53 -24.31
N GLN A 436 -13.41 7.33 -24.97
CA GLN A 436 -14.07 8.35 -25.77
C GLN A 436 -15.46 8.65 -25.21
N ALA A 437 -15.74 9.90 -24.91
CA ALA A 437 -16.99 10.34 -24.28
C ALA A 437 -17.38 9.48 -23.04
N GLY A 438 -16.38 9.09 -22.22
CA GLY A 438 -16.60 8.27 -21.02
C GLY A 438 -16.82 6.77 -21.30
N VAL A 439 -16.67 6.32 -22.54
CA VAL A 439 -16.82 4.91 -22.93
C VAL A 439 -15.45 4.32 -23.31
N PRO A 440 -15.03 3.18 -22.72
CA PRO A 440 -13.88 2.42 -23.18
C PRO A 440 -14.08 1.90 -24.59
N VAL A 441 -13.12 2.14 -25.48
CA VAL A 441 -13.20 1.70 -26.89
C VAL A 441 -11.90 1.05 -27.33
N LEU A 442 -12.00 0.00 -28.16
CA LEU A 442 -10.88 -0.62 -28.85
C LEU A 442 -10.69 0.07 -30.21
N LEU A 443 -9.46 0.48 -30.49
CA LEU A 443 -9.08 1.18 -31.71
C LEU A 443 -8.36 0.26 -32.70
N GLU A 444 -7.52 -0.65 -32.19
CA GLU A 444 -6.67 -1.54 -32.97
C GLU A 444 -6.57 -2.91 -32.31
N LEU A 445 -6.58 -3.98 -33.10
CA LEU A 445 -6.28 -5.34 -32.67
C LEU A 445 -5.30 -6.00 -33.64
N ASN A 446 -4.14 -6.44 -33.14
CA ASN A 446 -3.08 -7.12 -33.91
C ASN A 446 -2.68 -6.39 -35.21
N GLY A 447 -2.48 -5.07 -35.12
CA GLY A 447 -2.11 -4.22 -36.28
C GLY A 447 -3.27 -3.82 -37.19
N SER A 448 -4.49 -4.31 -36.92
CA SER A 448 -5.68 -3.99 -37.70
C SER A 448 -6.48 -2.87 -37.01
N VAL A 449 -6.50 -1.68 -37.59
CA VAL A 449 -7.21 -0.51 -37.06
C VAL A 449 -8.69 -0.60 -37.42
N PHE A 450 -9.60 -0.49 -36.43
CA PHE A 450 -11.04 -0.45 -36.66
C PHE A 450 -11.45 0.89 -37.28
N ARG A 451 -12.32 0.84 -38.31
CA ARG A 451 -12.82 2.06 -38.96
C ARG A 451 -13.67 2.91 -38.03
N GLN A 452 -14.41 2.27 -37.18
CA GLN A 452 -15.12 2.89 -36.06
C GLN A 452 -14.64 2.24 -34.78
N PRO A 453 -14.29 3.02 -33.72
CA PRO A 453 -13.92 2.49 -32.43
C PRO A 453 -14.97 1.49 -31.93
N VAL A 454 -14.51 0.35 -31.41
CA VAL A 454 -15.40 -0.68 -30.88
C VAL A 454 -15.68 -0.39 -29.41
N PRO A 455 -16.94 -0.10 -29.02
CA PRO A 455 -17.27 0.04 -27.60
C PRO A 455 -17.03 -1.28 -26.86
N LEU A 456 -16.25 -1.23 -25.79
CA LEU A 456 -15.97 -2.39 -24.96
C LEU A 456 -17.05 -2.49 -23.86
N THR A 457 -18.24 -2.94 -24.25
CA THR A 457 -19.42 -3.10 -23.38
C THR A 457 -20.26 -4.31 -23.78
N GLY A 458 -20.86 -4.99 -22.82
CA GLY A 458 -21.76 -6.10 -23.05
C GLY A 458 -21.08 -7.37 -23.55
N HIS A 459 -21.76 -8.11 -24.41
CA HIS A 459 -21.24 -9.34 -25.00
C HIS A 459 -20.65 -9.06 -26.38
N LEU A 460 -19.40 -9.44 -26.59
CA LEU A 460 -18.66 -9.18 -27.81
C LEU A 460 -18.19 -10.51 -28.43
N LEU A 461 -18.35 -10.60 -29.76
CA LEU A 461 -17.85 -11.69 -30.59
C LEU A 461 -16.80 -11.14 -31.54
N PHE A 462 -15.55 -11.55 -31.38
CA PHE A 462 -14.43 -11.22 -32.25
C PHE A 462 -14.12 -12.39 -33.17
N PHE A 463 -13.79 -12.09 -34.42
CA PHE A 463 -13.32 -13.09 -35.36
C PHE A 463 -12.55 -12.47 -36.49
N ARG A 464 -11.75 -13.28 -37.17
CA ARG A 464 -10.94 -12.89 -38.33
C ARG A 464 -11.42 -13.65 -39.57
N ALA A 465 -11.65 -12.94 -40.67
CA ALA A 465 -12.07 -13.54 -41.91
C ALA A 465 -11.64 -12.75 -43.14
N ASN A 466 -11.62 -13.41 -44.31
CA ASN A 466 -11.55 -12.73 -45.60
C ASN A 466 -12.90 -12.13 -45.94
N CYS A 467 -12.90 -10.95 -46.54
CA CYS A 467 -14.13 -10.31 -46.97
C CYS A 467 -14.71 -11.05 -48.20
N SER A 468 -15.88 -11.67 -48.06
CA SER A 468 -16.66 -12.23 -49.14
C SER A 468 -18.10 -11.70 -49.06
N THR A 469 -18.83 -11.76 -50.17
CA THR A 469 -20.22 -11.26 -50.24
C THR A 469 -21.20 -12.07 -49.39
N GLU A 470 -20.93 -13.38 -49.16
CA GLU A 470 -21.80 -14.29 -48.40
C GLU A 470 -21.45 -14.40 -46.93
N PHE A 471 -20.32 -13.83 -46.55
CA PHE A 471 -19.75 -13.98 -45.23
C PHE A 471 -20.69 -13.48 -44.11
N LEU A 472 -21.22 -12.25 -44.23
CA LEU A 472 -22.05 -11.63 -43.20
C LEU A 472 -23.39 -12.38 -43.03
N SER A 473 -23.98 -12.84 -44.13
CA SER A 473 -25.23 -13.63 -44.10
C SER A 473 -25.04 -14.96 -43.40
N SER A 474 -23.90 -15.63 -43.61
CA SER A 474 -23.59 -16.90 -42.96
C SER A 474 -23.46 -16.74 -41.45
N ILE A 475 -22.74 -15.71 -40.96
CA ILE A 475 -22.57 -15.46 -39.53
C ILE A 475 -23.90 -15.02 -38.88
N THR A 476 -24.65 -14.11 -39.50
CA THR A 476 -25.94 -13.70 -38.96
C THR A 476 -26.95 -14.85 -38.95
N GLY A 477 -26.86 -15.81 -39.90
CA GLY A 477 -27.62 -17.06 -39.90
C GLY A 477 -27.33 -17.94 -38.68
N VAL A 478 -26.06 -18.09 -38.31
CA VAL A 478 -25.65 -18.80 -37.07
C VAL A 478 -26.20 -18.12 -35.84
N LEU A 479 -26.09 -16.78 -35.73
CA LEU A 479 -26.63 -16.01 -34.61
C LEU A 479 -28.16 -16.18 -34.51
N ALA A 480 -28.88 -16.05 -35.63
CA ALA A 480 -30.33 -16.20 -35.67
C ALA A 480 -30.78 -17.61 -35.26
N THR A 481 -30.07 -18.66 -35.70
CA THR A 481 -30.35 -20.06 -35.32
C THR A 481 -30.16 -20.28 -33.82
N ALA A 482 -29.21 -19.56 -33.21
CA ALA A 482 -28.95 -19.59 -31.76
C ALA A 482 -29.89 -18.69 -30.95
N GLY A 483 -30.77 -17.90 -31.58
CA GLY A 483 -31.64 -16.93 -30.91
C GLY A 483 -30.89 -15.72 -30.37
N VAL A 484 -29.72 -15.41 -30.93
CA VAL A 484 -28.85 -14.30 -30.49
C VAL A 484 -29.00 -13.12 -31.44
N GLU A 485 -29.33 -11.95 -30.91
CA GLU A 485 -29.51 -10.72 -31.68
C GLU A 485 -28.18 -10.00 -31.91
N LEU A 486 -27.98 -9.48 -33.12
CA LEU A 486 -26.88 -8.57 -33.46
C LEU A 486 -27.22 -7.16 -32.99
N GLN A 487 -26.39 -6.60 -32.12
CA GLN A 487 -26.58 -5.27 -31.57
C GLN A 487 -25.66 -4.22 -32.24
N SER A 488 -24.46 -4.60 -32.63
CA SER A 488 -23.49 -3.74 -33.31
C SER A 488 -22.57 -4.53 -34.20
N PHE A 489 -21.98 -3.86 -35.20
CA PHE A 489 -21.01 -4.46 -36.12
C PHE A 489 -19.89 -3.47 -36.42
N SER A 490 -18.65 -3.89 -36.25
CA SER A 490 -17.45 -3.13 -36.57
C SER A 490 -16.46 -3.98 -37.35
N ALA A 491 -15.79 -3.37 -38.34
CA ALA A 491 -14.79 -4.02 -39.17
C ALA A 491 -13.50 -3.20 -39.16
N SER A 492 -12.36 -3.87 -39.11
CA SER A 492 -11.04 -3.24 -39.23
C SER A 492 -10.69 -2.95 -40.69
N SER A 493 -9.66 -2.12 -40.92
CA SER A 493 -8.95 -2.05 -42.20
C SER A 493 -8.33 -3.41 -42.52
N SER A 494 -8.10 -3.69 -43.82
CA SER A 494 -7.43 -4.94 -44.22
C SER A 494 -6.00 -4.98 -43.69
N SER A 495 -5.58 -6.15 -43.18
CA SER A 495 -4.18 -6.45 -42.92
C SER A 495 -3.44 -6.78 -44.25
N SER A 496 -2.13 -6.93 -44.21
CA SER A 496 -1.28 -7.25 -45.36
C SER A 496 -1.61 -8.57 -46.08
N GLY A 497 -2.56 -9.37 -45.59
CA GLY A 497 -3.04 -10.63 -46.19
C GLY A 497 -4.50 -10.62 -46.64
N GLY A 498 -5.17 -9.45 -46.69
CA GLY A 498 -6.57 -9.35 -47.07
C GLY A 498 -7.58 -9.73 -45.97
N GLU A 499 -7.12 -10.32 -44.88
CA GLU A 499 -7.96 -10.69 -43.73
C GLU A 499 -8.26 -9.46 -42.85
N LYS A 500 -9.45 -9.46 -42.26
CA LYS A 500 -9.90 -8.37 -41.36
C LYS A 500 -10.36 -8.94 -40.03
N TRP A 501 -10.14 -8.17 -38.98
CA TRP A 501 -10.82 -8.36 -37.72
C TRP A 501 -12.22 -7.75 -37.77
N TYR A 502 -13.17 -8.49 -37.24
CA TYR A 502 -14.56 -8.07 -37.07
C TYR A 502 -14.92 -8.17 -35.59
N CYS A 503 -15.77 -7.28 -35.13
CA CYS A 503 -16.36 -7.32 -33.80
C CYS A 503 -17.88 -7.14 -33.94
N MET A 504 -18.65 -8.03 -33.34
CA MET A 504 -20.10 -7.96 -33.22
C MET A 504 -20.47 -7.80 -31.74
N GLY A 505 -21.26 -6.80 -31.41
CA GLY A 505 -22.01 -6.77 -30.18
C GLY A 505 -23.23 -7.65 -30.29
N ILE A 506 -23.45 -8.56 -29.34
CA ILE A 506 -24.49 -9.57 -29.35
C ILE A 506 -25.31 -9.55 -28.06
N SER A 507 -26.59 -9.97 -28.12
CA SER A 507 -27.49 -9.95 -26.97
C SER A 507 -27.11 -10.91 -25.86
N SER A 508 -26.47 -12.05 -26.21
CA SER A 508 -25.98 -13.07 -25.29
C SER A 508 -24.83 -13.86 -25.93
N LEU A 509 -24.02 -14.52 -25.10
CA LEU A 509 -22.99 -15.43 -25.62
C LEU A 509 -23.62 -16.64 -26.30
N LEU A 510 -22.99 -17.14 -27.37
CA LEU A 510 -23.35 -18.40 -28.02
C LEU A 510 -22.99 -19.57 -27.10
N GLY A 511 -23.86 -20.54 -26.97
CA GLY A 511 -23.58 -21.75 -26.21
C GLY A 511 -22.43 -22.58 -26.80
N ASP A 512 -22.31 -22.61 -28.14
CA ASP A 512 -21.19 -23.19 -28.87
C ASP A 512 -20.77 -22.30 -30.03
N ILE A 513 -19.48 -21.97 -30.11
CA ILE A 513 -18.87 -21.23 -31.21
C ILE A 513 -18.30 -22.14 -32.31
N GLY A 514 -18.47 -23.46 -32.19
CA GLY A 514 -17.93 -24.44 -33.15
C GLY A 514 -18.40 -24.19 -34.58
N ALA A 515 -19.68 -23.89 -34.75
CA ALA A 515 -20.28 -23.58 -36.05
C ALA A 515 -19.62 -22.33 -36.70
N LEU A 516 -19.28 -21.33 -35.91
CA LEU A 516 -18.54 -20.14 -36.38
C LEU A 516 -17.10 -20.45 -36.77
N LYS A 517 -16.41 -21.31 -36.01
CA LYS A 517 -15.01 -21.68 -36.29
C LYS A 517 -14.82 -22.38 -37.63
N SER A 518 -15.87 -22.96 -38.20
CA SER A 518 -15.84 -23.50 -39.56
C SER A 518 -15.94 -22.43 -40.66
N LEU A 519 -16.49 -21.26 -40.33
CA LEU A 519 -16.70 -20.15 -41.26
C LEU A 519 -15.61 -19.06 -41.20
N VAL A 520 -14.95 -18.94 -40.06
CA VAL A 520 -14.00 -17.85 -39.77
C VAL A 520 -12.75 -18.36 -39.07
N LYS A 521 -11.72 -17.55 -39.09
CA LYS A 521 -10.50 -17.78 -38.28
C LYS A 521 -10.61 -17.06 -36.94
N ASP A 522 -9.96 -17.62 -35.93
CA ASP A 522 -9.75 -16.96 -34.62
C ASP A 522 -11.05 -16.40 -33.99
N ALA A 523 -12.14 -17.18 -33.99
CA ALA A 523 -13.36 -16.76 -33.31
C ALA A 523 -13.21 -16.81 -31.79
N ALA A 524 -13.59 -15.73 -31.11
CA ALA A 524 -13.60 -15.61 -29.67
C ALA A 524 -14.79 -14.78 -29.19
N GLN A 525 -15.40 -15.18 -28.10
CA GLN A 525 -16.47 -14.40 -27.45
C GLN A 525 -16.15 -14.11 -26.01
N LEU A 526 -16.60 -12.98 -25.51
CA LEU A 526 -16.37 -12.54 -24.12
C LEU A 526 -17.44 -11.57 -23.65
N THR A 527 -17.55 -11.44 -22.33
CA THR A 527 -18.34 -10.39 -21.68
C THR A 527 -17.40 -9.35 -21.05
N VAL A 528 -17.71 -8.09 -21.35
CA VAL A 528 -16.89 -6.95 -20.89
C VAL A 528 -17.56 -6.25 -19.72
#